data_326956090732066fd1eafe48b263b1ee
#
_entry.id   326956090732066fd1eafe48b263b1ee
#
_cell.length_a   1.000
_cell.length_b   1.000
_cell.length_c   1.000
_cell.angle_alpha   90.00
_cell.angle_beta   90.00
_cell.angle_gamma   90.00
#
_symmetry.space_group_name_H-M   'P 1'
#
loop_
_entity.id
_entity.type
_entity.pdbx_description
1 polymer ?
#
loop_
_entity_poly.entity_id
_entity_poly.type
_entity_poly.pdbx_seq_one_letter_code
_entity_poly.pdbx_strand_id
1 'polypeptide(L)'
;IGIEYLIFEYRLNIYSEYFQKIEHNLLGIPGTKMSEIKDVYSHGQALSQCSKFIKSNNLVEHVRADTAGSAEMISKSKDKKKAAIASSLSAKTYNLEIIKKNIENEKGNQTRFLIMGKNVSQPEFLDKKYITSFLFKLKSKPAALYQSLGGFAINGVNLTKLQSYPEK
;
A
#
# COMPACT_ATOMS: atom_id res chain seq x y z
N ILE A 1 -8.74 12.61 -1.75
CA ILE A 1 -9.68 12.12 -2.80
C ILE A 1 -9.30 10.67 -2.99
N GLY A 2 -10.22 9.74 -2.66
CA GLY A 2 -9.96 8.31 -2.80
C GLY A 2 -9.89 7.93 -4.28
N ILE A 3 -9.18 6.85 -4.59
CA ILE A 3 -9.03 6.30 -5.93
C ILE A 3 -10.40 5.93 -6.53
N GLU A 4 -11.36 5.62 -5.67
CA GLU A 4 -12.72 5.23 -6.02
C GLU A 4 -13.50 6.37 -6.71
N TYR A 5 -13.23 7.63 -6.34
CA TYR A 5 -13.82 8.79 -7.01
C TYR A 5 -13.36 8.87 -8.48
N LEU A 6 -12.11 8.56 -8.75
CA LEU A 6 -11.55 8.54 -10.10
C LEU A 6 -12.23 7.48 -11.00
N ILE A 7 -12.65 6.35 -10.43
CA ILE A 7 -13.39 5.30 -11.15
C ILE A 7 -14.68 5.89 -11.71
N PHE A 8 -15.40 6.66 -10.91
CA PHE A 8 -16.65 7.29 -11.34
C PHE A 8 -16.42 8.41 -12.36
N GLU A 9 -15.51 9.34 -12.05
CA GLU A 9 -15.23 10.53 -12.88
C GLU A 9 -14.74 10.14 -14.28
N TYR A 10 -13.85 9.14 -14.38
CA TYR A 10 -13.27 8.70 -15.65
C TYR A 10 -13.95 7.49 -16.26
N ARG A 11 -15.06 7.02 -15.69
CA ARG A 11 -15.82 5.83 -16.13
C ARG A 11 -14.91 4.62 -16.34
N LEU A 12 -14.07 4.37 -15.35
CA LEU A 12 -13.13 3.25 -15.39
C LEU A 12 -13.81 1.96 -14.91
N ASN A 13 -13.39 0.86 -15.50
CA ASN A 13 -13.80 -0.49 -15.10
C ASN A 13 -12.60 -1.25 -14.57
N ILE A 14 -12.81 -2.10 -13.57
CA ILE A 14 -11.76 -2.92 -12.98
C ILE A 14 -11.69 -4.22 -13.78
N TYR A 15 -10.52 -4.51 -14.36
CA TYR A 15 -10.25 -5.75 -15.11
C TYR A 15 -9.71 -6.85 -14.21
N SER A 16 -8.82 -6.47 -13.32
CA SER A 16 -8.08 -7.41 -12.51
C SER A 16 -7.53 -6.70 -11.28
N GLU A 17 -7.01 -7.50 -10.37
CA GLU A 17 -6.31 -7.02 -9.20
C GLU A 17 -4.99 -7.77 -9.02
N TYR A 18 -4.03 -7.08 -8.44
CA TYR A 18 -2.73 -7.64 -8.11
C TYR A 18 -2.38 -7.29 -6.65
N PHE A 19 -2.00 -8.29 -5.89
CA PHE A 19 -1.59 -8.13 -4.50
C PHE A 19 -0.07 -8.17 -4.42
N GLN A 20 0.52 -7.02 -4.06
CA GLN A 20 1.96 -6.91 -3.82
C GLN A 20 2.23 -7.02 -2.32
N LYS A 21 2.98 -8.04 -1.93
CA LYS A 21 3.49 -8.13 -0.56
C LYS A 21 4.46 -6.98 -0.29
N ILE A 22 4.26 -6.30 0.83
CA ILE A 22 5.12 -5.21 1.26
C ILE A 22 6.10 -5.75 2.29
N GLU A 23 7.38 -5.67 1.94
CA GLU A 23 8.49 -6.06 2.80
C GLU A 23 9.41 -4.85 2.99
N HIS A 24 9.61 -4.48 4.24
CA HIS A 24 10.51 -3.39 4.60
C HIS A 24 11.85 -3.95 5.06
N ASN A 25 12.92 -3.47 4.44
CA ASN A 25 14.28 -3.88 4.78
C ASN A 25 15.08 -2.67 5.23
N LEU A 26 16.01 -2.88 6.16
CA LEU A 26 17.01 -1.88 6.53
C LEU A 26 18.16 -1.95 5.54
N LEU A 27 18.41 -0.86 4.84
CA LEU A 27 19.40 -0.73 3.77
C LEU A 27 20.49 0.25 4.18
N GLY A 28 21.73 -0.13 3.99
CA GLY A 28 22.89 0.73 4.19
C GLY A 28 23.90 0.61 3.04
N ILE A 29 24.90 1.47 3.04
CA ILE A 29 26.01 1.31 2.10
C ILE A 29 26.77 0.01 2.39
N PRO A 30 27.42 -0.60 1.37
CA PRO A 30 28.15 -1.86 1.54
C PRO A 30 29.14 -1.84 2.72
N GLY A 31 29.15 -2.91 3.49
CA GLY A 31 30.00 -3.07 4.66
C GLY A 31 29.55 -2.28 5.89
N THR A 32 28.30 -1.78 5.94
CA THR A 32 27.72 -1.17 7.15
C THR A 32 27.26 -2.26 8.12
N LYS A 33 27.64 -2.12 9.39
CA LYS A 33 27.18 -3.01 10.47
C LYS A 33 25.98 -2.39 11.19
N MET A 34 25.06 -3.23 11.67
CA MET A 34 23.89 -2.78 12.42
C MET A 34 24.26 -1.89 13.61
N SER A 35 25.33 -2.17 14.31
CA SER A 35 25.81 -1.42 15.47
C SER A 35 26.30 0.01 15.15
N GLU A 36 26.61 0.30 13.89
CA GLU A 36 27.06 1.64 13.47
C GLU A 36 25.90 2.60 13.18
N ILE A 37 24.70 2.03 12.87
CA ILE A 37 23.54 2.80 12.42
C ILE A 37 22.93 3.55 13.59
N LYS A 38 22.67 4.84 13.38
CA LYS A 38 21.99 5.73 14.32
C LYS A 38 20.72 6.32 13.75
N ASP A 39 20.71 6.62 12.47
CA ASP A 39 19.65 7.35 11.78
C ASP A 39 19.00 6.50 10.70
N VAL A 40 17.65 6.49 10.66
CA VAL A 40 16.88 5.80 9.62
C VAL A 40 15.97 6.76 8.88
N TYR A 41 15.95 6.63 7.56
CA TYR A 41 15.26 7.51 6.63
C TYR A 41 14.22 6.72 5.84
N SER A 42 12.98 7.18 5.79
CA SER A 42 11.93 6.62 4.94
C SER A 42 10.68 7.50 4.87
N HIS A 43 9.69 7.07 4.08
CA HIS A 43 8.35 7.63 4.15
C HIS A 43 7.71 7.36 5.52
N GLY A 44 6.94 8.33 6.06
CA GLY A 44 6.36 8.24 7.39
C GLY A 44 5.54 6.97 7.65
N GLN A 45 4.81 6.48 6.64
CA GLN A 45 4.07 5.22 6.76
C GLN A 45 5.00 4.01 6.93
N ALA A 46 6.11 3.94 6.21
CA ALA A 46 7.07 2.85 6.34
C ALA A 46 7.78 2.87 7.71
N LEU A 47 8.14 4.07 8.21
CA LEU A 47 8.68 4.23 9.56
C LEU A 47 7.69 3.74 10.62
N SER A 48 6.43 4.15 10.54
CA SER A 48 5.37 3.70 11.44
C SER A 48 5.19 2.17 11.41
N GLN A 49 5.24 1.56 10.23
CA GLN A 49 5.15 0.11 10.05
C GLN A 49 6.37 -0.65 10.60
N CYS A 50 7.50 0.02 10.83
CA CYS A 50 8.74 -0.55 11.37
C CYS A 50 9.06 -0.04 12.78
N SER A 51 8.12 0.62 13.45
CA SER A 51 8.35 1.33 14.72
C SER A 51 8.87 0.45 15.86
N LYS A 52 8.44 -0.83 15.94
CA LYS A 52 8.95 -1.79 16.94
C LYS A 52 10.46 -2.02 16.75
N PHE A 53 10.88 -2.27 15.50
CA PHE A 53 12.30 -2.46 15.17
C PHE A 53 13.14 -1.21 15.45
N ILE A 54 12.65 -0.04 15.04
CA ILE A 54 13.34 1.23 15.21
C ILE A 54 13.58 1.52 16.69
N LYS A 55 12.53 1.38 17.53
CA LYS A 55 12.62 1.58 18.99
C LYS A 55 13.55 0.59 19.67
N SER A 56 13.46 -0.70 19.32
CA SER A 56 14.31 -1.74 19.96
C SER A 56 15.80 -1.60 19.65
N ASN A 57 16.16 -0.85 18.59
CA ASN A 57 17.53 -0.58 18.21
C ASN A 57 17.96 0.88 18.49
N ASN A 58 17.13 1.67 19.19
CA ASN A 58 17.40 3.07 19.54
C ASN A 58 17.77 3.95 18.33
N LEU A 59 17.09 3.74 17.19
CA LEU A 59 17.34 4.49 15.97
C LEU A 59 16.52 5.77 15.93
N VAL A 60 17.09 6.83 15.35
CA VAL A 60 16.42 8.12 15.16
C VAL A 60 15.71 8.12 13.79
N GLU A 61 14.42 8.44 13.79
CA GLU A 61 13.59 8.46 12.58
C GLU A 61 13.69 9.81 11.84
N HIS A 62 13.85 9.76 10.54
CA HIS A 62 13.82 10.93 9.65
C HIS A 62 12.82 10.72 8.52
N VAL A 63 11.73 11.47 8.56
CA VAL A 63 10.67 11.36 7.54
C VAL A 63 11.13 11.99 6.23
N ARG A 64 10.90 11.28 5.12
CA ARG A 64 11.18 11.70 3.74
C ARG A 64 9.95 11.53 2.86
N ALA A 65 10.01 12.08 1.66
CA ALA A 65 8.90 12.04 0.71
C ALA A 65 8.51 10.62 0.27
N ASP A 66 9.51 9.74 0.11
CA ASP A 66 9.31 8.35 -0.32
C ASP A 66 10.45 7.42 0.14
N THR A 67 10.21 6.11 0.00
CA THR A 67 11.15 5.06 0.42
C THR A 67 12.32 4.89 -0.54
N ALA A 68 12.08 4.99 -1.84
CA ALA A 68 13.10 4.79 -2.88
C ALA A 68 14.08 5.97 -2.91
N GLY A 69 13.59 7.21 -2.82
CA GLY A 69 14.42 8.40 -2.70
C GLY A 69 15.24 8.42 -1.42
N SER A 70 14.73 7.83 -0.33
CA SER A 70 15.54 7.63 0.88
C SER A 70 16.71 6.68 0.65
N ALA A 71 16.48 5.56 -0.07
CA ALA A 71 17.55 4.64 -0.44
C ALA A 71 18.59 5.30 -1.36
N GLU A 72 18.13 6.07 -2.36
CA GLU A 72 19.01 6.85 -3.23
C GLU A 72 19.90 7.82 -2.43
N MET A 73 19.31 8.55 -1.48
CA MET A 73 20.05 9.47 -0.61
C MET A 73 21.12 8.74 0.19
N ILE A 74 20.81 7.57 0.78
CA ILE A 74 21.78 6.77 1.53
C ILE A 74 22.92 6.32 0.63
N SER A 75 22.67 5.86 -0.59
CA SER A 75 23.71 5.43 -1.52
C SER A 75 24.72 6.53 -1.84
N LYS A 76 24.26 7.80 -1.85
CA LYS A 76 25.11 8.98 -2.13
C LYS A 76 25.83 9.51 -0.87
N SER A 77 25.32 9.19 0.34
CA SER A 77 25.80 9.79 1.58
C SER A 77 27.20 9.32 2.02
N LYS A 78 27.60 8.12 1.63
CA LYS A 78 28.84 7.43 2.07
C LYS A 78 28.99 7.34 3.61
N ASP A 79 27.90 7.50 4.36
CA ASP A 79 27.87 7.54 5.82
C ASP A 79 27.26 6.28 6.40
N LYS A 80 28.07 5.44 7.05
CA LYS A 80 27.64 4.17 7.66
C LYS A 80 26.72 4.34 8.88
N LYS A 81 26.60 5.53 9.41
CA LYS A 81 25.66 5.81 10.51
C LYS A 81 24.23 5.97 10.05
N LYS A 82 24.00 6.07 8.74
CA LYS A 82 22.70 6.29 8.12
C LYS A 82 22.22 5.05 7.37
N ALA A 83 20.92 4.78 7.48
CA ALA A 83 20.26 3.69 6.77
C ALA A 83 18.92 4.14 6.19
N ALA A 84 18.44 3.45 5.18
CA ALA A 84 17.07 3.64 4.66
C ALA A 84 16.21 2.43 4.98
N ILE A 85 14.91 2.67 5.17
CA ILE A 85 13.91 1.61 5.18
C ILE A 85 13.22 1.60 3.82
N ALA A 86 13.46 0.54 3.03
CA ALA A 86 12.92 0.42 1.68
C ALA A 86 12.81 -1.05 1.22
N SER A 87 12.39 -1.24 -0.04
CA SER A 87 12.25 -2.56 -0.65
C SER A 87 13.61 -3.20 -1.00
N SER A 88 13.63 -4.52 -1.19
CA SER A 88 14.79 -5.23 -1.73
C SER A 88 15.15 -4.78 -3.16
N LEU A 89 14.17 -4.32 -3.93
CA LEU A 89 14.40 -3.74 -5.25
C LEU A 89 15.22 -2.44 -5.14
N SER A 90 14.91 -1.57 -4.19
CA SER A 90 15.67 -0.34 -3.94
C SER A 90 17.13 -0.64 -3.57
N ALA A 91 17.37 -1.73 -2.80
CA ALA A 91 18.73 -2.16 -2.50
C ALA A 91 19.53 -2.48 -3.77
N LYS A 92 18.92 -3.24 -4.69
CA LYS A 92 19.55 -3.59 -5.99
C LYS A 92 19.77 -2.35 -6.87
N THR A 93 18.76 -1.49 -6.97
CA THR A 93 18.79 -0.31 -7.84
C THR A 93 19.88 0.68 -7.43
N TYR A 94 20.06 0.88 -6.12
CA TYR A 94 20.99 1.87 -5.58
C TYR A 94 22.30 1.27 -5.04
N ASN A 95 22.56 0.00 -5.33
CA ASN A 95 23.75 -0.72 -4.87
C ASN A 95 23.97 -0.62 -3.35
N LEU A 96 22.90 -0.84 -2.59
CA LEU A 96 22.90 -0.89 -1.13
C LEU A 96 22.89 -2.34 -0.63
N GLU A 97 23.42 -2.54 0.56
CA GLU A 97 23.38 -3.82 1.26
C GLU A 97 22.13 -3.90 2.15
N ILE A 98 21.47 -5.06 2.15
CA ILE A 98 20.37 -5.34 3.06
C ILE A 98 20.97 -5.79 4.40
N ILE A 99 20.94 -4.92 5.40
CA ILE A 99 21.47 -5.18 6.74
C ILE A 99 20.52 -6.04 7.55
N LYS A 100 19.21 -5.78 7.43
CA LYS A 100 18.16 -6.58 8.06
C LYS A 100 16.94 -6.66 7.17
N LYS A 101 16.42 -7.87 6.98
CA LYS A 101 15.19 -8.13 6.19
C LYS A 101 13.96 -8.13 7.08
N ASN A 102 12.81 -7.77 6.48
CA ASN A 102 11.48 -7.96 7.03
C ASN A 102 11.35 -7.38 8.45
N ILE A 103 11.62 -6.08 8.54
CA ILE A 103 11.60 -5.33 9.82
C ILE A 103 10.25 -4.73 10.15
N GLU A 104 9.22 -4.99 9.33
CA GLU A 104 7.86 -4.54 9.55
C GLU A 104 7.25 -5.15 10.82
N ASN A 105 6.40 -4.38 11.51
CA ASN A 105 5.73 -4.77 12.76
C ASN A 105 4.78 -5.96 12.58
N GLU A 106 4.09 -6.00 11.43
CA GLU A 106 3.09 -7.00 11.10
C GLU A 106 3.46 -7.71 9.80
N LYS A 107 3.51 -9.03 9.86
CA LYS A 107 3.76 -9.87 8.69
C LYS A 107 2.49 -9.97 7.83
N GLY A 108 2.66 -9.96 6.52
CA GLY A 108 1.54 -10.15 5.59
C GLY A 108 0.89 -8.86 5.11
N ASN A 109 1.49 -7.70 5.37
CA ASN A 109 1.04 -6.44 4.78
C ASN A 109 1.11 -6.51 3.26
N GLN A 110 -0.01 -6.19 2.59
CA GLN A 110 -0.14 -6.25 1.14
C GLN A 110 -0.77 -4.97 0.62
N THR A 111 -0.25 -4.48 -0.49
CA THR A 111 -0.92 -3.44 -1.27
C THR A 111 -1.70 -4.09 -2.41
N ARG A 112 -2.99 -3.80 -2.47
CA ARG A 112 -3.86 -4.21 -3.55
C ARG A 112 -3.81 -3.16 -4.65
N PHE A 113 -3.40 -3.56 -5.84
CA PHE A 113 -3.43 -2.75 -7.05
C PHE A 113 -4.63 -3.17 -7.90
N LEU A 114 -5.38 -2.19 -8.39
CA LEU A 114 -6.48 -2.41 -9.32
C LEU A 114 -6.00 -2.07 -10.73
N ILE A 115 -6.18 -3.02 -11.66
CA ILE A 115 -5.92 -2.80 -13.08
C ILE A 115 -7.22 -2.33 -13.70
N MET A 116 -7.23 -1.12 -14.26
CA MET A 116 -8.43 -0.45 -14.73
C MET A 116 -8.30 0.01 -16.19
N GLY A 117 -9.43 0.09 -16.88
CA GLY A 117 -9.51 0.62 -18.23
C GLY A 117 -10.90 1.13 -18.58
N LYS A 118 -11.01 1.81 -19.73
CA LYS A 118 -12.28 2.41 -20.20
C LYS A 118 -13.19 1.40 -20.91
N ASN A 119 -12.61 0.50 -21.67
CA ASN A 119 -13.36 -0.48 -22.47
C ASN A 119 -13.22 -1.86 -21.85
N VAL A 120 -14.30 -2.42 -21.34
CA VAL A 120 -14.32 -3.78 -20.78
C VAL A 120 -15.07 -4.68 -21.73
N SER A 121 -14.42 -5.74 -22.20
CA SER A 121 -15.12 -6.95 -22.56
C SER A 121 -15.60 -7.63 -21.28
N GLN A 122 -16.85 -8.06 -21.23
CA GLN A 122 -17.31 -8.85 -20.09
C GLN A 122 -16.43 -10.10 -19.98
N PRO A 123 -15.96 -10.45 -18.77
CA PRO A 123 -15.19 -11.67 -18.61
C PRO A 123 -16.08 -12.86 -19.00
N GLU A 124 -15.52 -13.82 -19.70
CA GLU A 124 -16.15 -15.12 -19.83
C GLU A 124 -16.38 -15.69 -18.43
N PHE A 125 -17.63 -16.00 -18.08
CA PHE A 125 -17.98 -16.61 -16.81
C PHE A 125 -17.44 -18.05 -16.79
N LEU A 126 -16.17 -18.17 -16.43
CA LEU A 126 -15.56 -19.44 -16.09
C LEU A 126 -15.94 -19.79 -14.64
N ASP A 127 -15.83 -21.06 -14.27
CA ASP A 127 -16.08 -21.54 -12.89
C ASP A 127 -15.04 -20.99 -11.89
N LYS A 128 -15.02 -19.68 -11.73
CA LYS A 128 -14.10 -18.91 -10.86
C LYS A 128 -14.89 -18.02 -9.92
N LYS A 129 -14.29 -17.69 -8.79
CA LYS A 129 -14.85 -16.69 -7.86
C LYS A 129 -14.61 -15.29 -8.43
N TYR A 130 -15.67 -14.50 -8.51
CA TYR A 130 -15.63 -13.11 -8.96
C TYR A 130 -15.97 -12.16 -7.84
N ILE A 131 -15.38 -10.99 -7.86
CA ILE A 131 -15.74 -9.86 -7.02
C ILE A 131 -16.23 -8.76 -7.95
N THR A 132 -17.44 -8.29 -7.73
CA THR A 132 -18.00 -7.15 -8.46
C THR A 132 -17.85 -5.90 -7.63
N SER A 133 -17.27 -4.86 -8.19
CA SER A 133 -17.22 -3.52 -7.59
C SER A 133 -18.15 -2.60 -8.37
N PHE A 134 -19.00 -1.88 -7.67
CA PHE A 134 -19.89 -0.91 -8.28
C PHE A 134 -20.05 0.33 -7.38
N LEU A 135 -20.39 1.43 -8.01
CA LEU A 135 -20.68 2.68 -7.35
C LEU A 135 -22.13 3.07 -7.63
N PHE A 136 -22.83 3.54 -6.60
CA PHE A 136 -24.22 4.01 -6.75
C PHE A 136 -24.46 5.26 -5.93
N LYS A 137 -25.38 6.09 -6.43
CA LYS A 137 -25.80 7.31 -5.75
C LYS A 137 -27.19 7.09 -5.16
N LEU A 138 -27.34 7.49 -3.91
CA LEU A 138 -28.63 7.43 -3.20
C LEU A 138 -29.31 8.79 -3.22
N LYS A 139 -30.65 8.79 -3.30
CA LYS A 139 -31.43 9.98 -3.01
C LYS A 139 -31.34 10.29 -1.51
N SER A 140 -31.14 11.57 -1.16
CA SER A 140 -31.10 12.01 0.24
C SER A 140 -32.52 11.97 0.85
N LYS A 141 -32.88 10.79 1.36
CA LYS A 141 -34.13 10.55 2.08
C LYS A 141 -33.92 9.50 3.18
N PRO A 142 -34.77 9.53 4.25
CA PRO A 142 -34.68 8.51 5.30
C PRO A 142 -34.73 7.09 4.74
N ALA A 143 -33.94 6.18 5.35
CA ALA A 143 -33.85 4.75 5.01
C ALA A 143 -33.37 4.41 3.57
N ALA A 144 -32.89 5.39 2.77
CA ALA A 144 -32.44 5.11 1.40
C ALA A 144 -31.33 4.05 1.33
N LEU A 145 -30.32 4.13 2.21
CA LEU A 145 -29.25 3.14 2.28
C LEU A 145 -29.78 1.76 2.68
N TYR A 146 -30.62 1.70 3.72
CA TYR A 146 -31.23 0.44 4.18
C TYR A 146 -32.03 -0.24 3.08
N GLN A 147 -32.88 0.51 2.35
CA GLN A 147 -33.68 -0.03 1.25
C GLN A 147 -32.79 -0.57 0.11
N SER A 148 -31.71 0.13 -0.21
CA SER A 148 -30.77 -0.31 -1.27
C SER A 148 -29.99 -1.55 -0.87
N LEU A 149 -29.54 -1.63 0.39
CA LEU A 149 -28.84 -2.81 0.89
C LEU A 149 -29.75 -4.02 1.07
N GLY A 150 -31.03 -3.79 1.37
CA GLY A 150 -32.05 -4.85 1.48
C GLY A 150 -32.17 -5.68 0.20
N GLY A 151 -32.04 -5.05 -0.96
CA GLY A 151 -32.05 -5.75 -2.25
C GLY A 151 -30.92 -6.79 -2.39
N PHE A 152 -29.73 -6.49 -1.91
CA PHE A 152 -28.62 -7.45 -1.89
C PHE A 152 -28.88 -8.59 -0.93
N ALA A 153 -29.36 -8.30 0.28
CA ALA A 153 -29.66 -9.32 1.29
C ALA A 153 -30.71 -10.31 0.82
N ILE A 154 -31.83 -9.85 0.23
CA ILE A 154 -32.91 -10.69 -0.27
C ILE A 154 -32.43 -11.60 -1.40
N ASN A 155 -31.52 -11.13 -2.25
CA ASN A 155 -30.96 -11.91 -3.36
C ASN A 155 -29.70 -12.71 -2.97
N GLY A 156 -29.38 -12.85 -1.70
CA GLY A 156 -28.25 -13.65 -1.22
C GLY A 156 -26.87 -13.11 -1.60
N VAL A 157 -26.79 -11.82 -1.94
CA VAL A 157 -25.51 -11.19 -2.32
C VAL A 157 -24.77 -10.75 -1.07
N ASN A 158 -23.57 -11.27 -0.86
CA ASN A 158 -22.69 -10.87 0.25
C ASN A 158 -21.87 -9.65 -0.13
N LEU A 159 -21.90 -8.62 0.72
CA LEU A 159 -21.10 -7.43 0.57
C LEU A 159 -19.81 -7.57 1.38
N THR A 160 -18.67 -7.61 0.70
CA THR A 160 -17.34 -7.74 1.33
C THR A 160 -16.75 -6.41 1.75
N LYS A 161 -17.19 -5.30 1.11
CA LYS A 161 -16.79 -3.92 1.47
C LYS A 161 -17.94 -2.97 1.14
N LEU A 162 -18.24 -2.06 2.06
CA LEU A 162 -19.13 -0.92 1.85
C LEU A 162 -18.42 0.35 2.31
N GLN A 163 -18.42 1.39 1.46
CA GLN A 163 -17.77 2.65 1.79
C GLN A 163 -18.60 3.81 1.22
N SER A 164 -18.85 4.84 2.03
CA SER A 164 -19.53 6.04 1.61
C SER A 164 -18.57 7.20 1.36
N TYR A 165 -18.87 8.01 0.36
CA TYR A 165 -18.15 9.25 0.05
C TYR A 165 -19.12 10.41 0.05
N PRO A 166 -18.78 11.55 0.67
CA PRO A 166 -19.58 12.76 0.55
C PRO A 166 -19.55 13.24 -0.90
N GLU A 167 -20.69 13.65 -1.41
CA GLU A 167 -20.75 14.40 -2.66
C GLU A 167 -20.16 15.80 -2.43
N LYS A 168 -19.35 16.28 -3.37
CA LYS A 168 -18.84 17.66 -3.36
C LYS A 168 -19.85 18.60 -3.97
#